data_1ba603d88fa7a39fdd9beb3589b46313
#
_entry.id   1ba603d88fa7a39fdd9beb3589b46313
#
_cell.length_a   1.000
_cell.length_b   1.000
_cell.length_c   1.000
_cell.angle_alpha   90.00
_cell.angle_beta   90.00
_cell.angle_gamma   90.00
#
_symmetry.space_group_name_H-M   'P 1'
#
loop_
_entity.id
_entity.type
_entity.pdbx_description
1 polymer ?
#
loop_
_entity_poly.entity_id
_entity_poly.type
_entity_poly.pdbx_seq_one_letter_code
_entity_poly.pdbx_strand_id
1 'polypeptide(L)'
;AGFEIVGRERTLGLCGMPEAELRFDTLEVHERWLLAPPSGLKRGFKDLMTAYNSQRVDAGTIAMGVAAGALDRAKSYLLERRQFGRPLAEFQGLQWMVADMETQICAARLLLRDAALSCGENGDPFPDMAKAARAKLFASEMAIKVVNDALQMFGARGYSDKEPLERMYRDVRMFTIGGGTAQVLRNQIASSALGMKCPQTRTGYVDQDWSIQTLAAE
;
A
#
# COMPACT_ATOMS: atom_id res chain seq x y z
N ALA A 1 27.74 14.54 16.70
CA ALA A 1 26.91 15.23 17.69
C ALA A 1 25.64 15.71 16.99
N GLY A 2 24.50 15.83 17.70
CA GLY A 2 23.26 16.37 17.12
C GLY A 2 22.29 15.35 16.51
N PHE A 3 22.55 14.05 16.61
CA PHE A 3 21.65 12.97 16.19
C PHE A 3 21.44 11.96 17.32
N GLU A 4 20.19 11.62 17.58
CA GLU A 4 19.78 10.66 18.59
C GLU A 4 18.64 9.77 18.09
N ILE A 5 18.72 8.47 18.37
CA ILE A 5 17.58 7.56 18.27
C ILE A 5 16.91 7.56 19.64
N VAL A 6 15.76 8.24 19.74
CA VAL A 6 15.03 8.44 21.01
C VAL A 6 14.42 7.14 21.50
N GLY A 7 13.87 6.35 20.58
CA GLY A 7 13.25 5.07 20.90
C GLY A 7 12.90 4.26 19.66
N ARG A 8 12.65 2.96 19.86
CA ARG A 8 12.12 2.07 18.82
C ARG A 8 10.67 1.75 19.12
N GLU A 9 9.83 1.88 18.12
CA GLU A 9 8.41 1.55 18.23
C GLU A 9 8.18 0.02 18.17
N ARG A 10 7.26 -0.45 19.00
CA ARG A 10 6.77 -1.83 18.92
C ARG A 10 5.55 -1.86 18.02
N THR A 11 5.71 -2.39 16.82
CA THR A 11 4.66 -2.43 15.80
C THR A 11 3.79 -3.68 15.91
N LEU A 12 2.55 -3.59 15.38
CA LEU A 12 1.61 -4.71 15.29
C LEU A 12 2.15 -5.86 14.42
N GLY A 13 2.72 -5.53 13.27
CA GLY A 13 3.30 -6.43 12.28
C GLY A 13 4.60 -5.86 11.75
N LEU A 14 5.22 -6.55 10.77
CA LEU A 14 6.52 -6.20 10.19
C LEU A 14 7.61 -5.99 11.26
N CYS A 15 7.54 -6.75 12.36
CA CYS A 15 8.40 -6.57 13.53
C CYS A 15 9.92 -6.69 13.22
N GLY A 16 10.28 -7.26 12.06
CA GLY A 16 11.66 -7.32 11.56
C GLY A 16 12.13 -6.02 10.90
N MET A 17 11.23 -5.07 10.64
CA MET A 17 11.53 -3.75 10.10
C MET A 17 11.38 -2.71 11.23
N PRO A 18 12.47 -2.32 11.88
CA PRO A 18 12.39 -1.43 13.04
C PRO A 18 11.98 -0.02 12.61
N GLU A 19 11.01 0.55 13.29
CA GLU A 19 10.66 1.96 13.25
C GLU A 19 11.22 2.66 14.49
N ALA A 20 11.64 3.90 14.35
CA ALA A 20 12.26 4.64 15.44
C ALA A 20 11.93 6.13 15.35
N GLU A 21 11.82 6.77 16.52
CA GLU A 21 11.82 8.22 16.65
C GLU A 21 13.25 8.72 16.57
N LEU A 22 13.50 9.67 15.67
CA LEU A 22 14.80 10.31 15.46
C LEU A 22 14.73 11.77 15.88
N ARG A 23 15.72 12.21 16.67
CA ARG A 23 15.88 13.60 17.05
C ARG A 23 17.12 14.18 16.41
N PHE A 24 16.97 15.36 15.82
CA PHE A 24 18.05 16.13 15.26
C PHE A 24 18.13 17.47 16.04
N ASP A 25 19.25 17.73 16.66
CA ASP A 25 19.50 18.97 17.41
C ASP A 25 20.78 19.59 16.89
N THR A 26 20.65 20.73 16.23
CA THR A 26 21.77 21.48 15.64
C THR A 26 22.78 20.60 14.88
N LEU A 27 22.27 19.57 14.19
CA LEU A 27 23.09 18.67 13.38
C LEU A 27 23.59 19.38 12.12
N GLU A 28 24.88 19.65 12.07
CA GLU A 28 25.53 20.18 10.88
C GLU A 28 25.80 19.03 9.90
N VAL A 29 25.29 19.20 8.66
CA VAL A 29 25.45 18.23 7.59
C VAL A 29 26.17 18.89 6.41
N HIS A 30 27.24 18.28 5.94
CA HIS A 30 27.98 18.79 4.79
C HIS A 30 27.10 18.80 3.53
N GLU A 31 27.20 19.85 2.71
CA GLU A 31 26.40 20.06 1.50
C GLU A 31 26.37 18.86 0.53
N ARG A 32 27.46 18.07 0.46
CA ARG A 32 27.54 16.85 -0.35
C ARG A 32 26.45 15.80 -0.04
N TRP A 33 25.82 15.88 1.16
CA TRP A 33 24.76 14.99 1.58
C TRP A 33 23.36 15.55 1.30
N LEU A 34 23.30 16.78 0.74
CA LEU A 34 22.04 17.39 0.36
C LEU A 34 21.51 16.72 -0.91
N LEU A 35 20.34 16.13 -0.82
CA LEU A 35 19.61 15.65 -1.99
C LEU A 35 18.93 16.83 -2.68
N ALA A 36 19.62 17.40 -3.65
CA ALA A 36 19.06 18.48 -4.45
C ALA A 36 18.47 17.93 -5.75
N PRO A 37 17.16 18.05 -5.97
CA PRO A 37 16.56 17.63 -7.23
C PRO A 37 16.98 18.59 -8.37
N PRO A 38 16.95 18.14 -9.66
CA PRO A 38 17.26 18.99 -10.80
C PRO A 38 16.44 20.28 -10.87
N SER A 39 15.20 20.26 -10.33
CA SER A 39 14.29 21.40 -10.25
C SER A 39 14.68 22.45 -9.18
N GLY A 40 15.72 22.16 -8.38
CA GLY A 40 16.20 23.01 -7.29
C GLY A 40 15.45 22.79 -5.96
N LEU A 41 16.03 23.32 -4.87
CA LEU A 41 15.57 23.08 -3.49
C LEU A 41 14.15 23.59 -3.20
N LYS A 42 13.67 24.63 -3.89
CA LYS A 42 12.32 25.18 -3.69
C LYS A 42 11.21 24.17 -4.04
N ARG A 43 11.50 23.20 -4.89
CA ARG A 43 10.57 22.14 -5.29
C ARG A 43 10.84 20.80 -4.62
N GLY A 44 11.86 20.70 -3.77
CA GLY A 44 12.35 19.44 -3.21
C GLY A 44 11.26 18.57 -2.55
N PHE A 45 10.32 19.19 -1.81
CA PHE A 45 9.22 18.45 -1.22
C PHE A 45 8.26 17.86 -2.28
N LYS A 46 7.93 18.64 -3.33
CA LYS A 46 7.06 18.16 -4.43
C LYS A 46 7.73 17.00 -5.15
N ASP A 47 9.01 17.12 -5.46
CA ASP A 47 9.77 16.10 -6.17
C ASP A 47 9.94 14.83 -5.32
N LEU A 48 10.13 14.97 -4.00
CA LEU A 48 10.10 13.86 -3.06
C LEU A 48 8.75 13.13 -3.12
N MET A 49 7.63 13.87 -3.11
CA MET A 49 6.29 13.26 -3.20
C MET A 49 6.06 12.55 -4.54
N THR A 50 6.67 13.03 -5.62
CA THR A 50 6.63 12.33 -6.92
C THR A 50 7.44 11.04 -6.86
N ALA A 51 8.65 11.05 -6.28
CA ALA A 51 9.44 9.84 -6.08
C ALA A 51 8.74 8.79 -5.19
N TYR A 52 7.91 9.22 -4.25
CA TYR A 52 7.08 8.33 -3.44
C TYR A 52 6.09 7.49 -4.24
N ASN A 53 5.80 7.83 -5.49
CA ASN A 53 4.95 7.00 -6.34
C ASN A 53 5.57 5.62 -6.59
N SER A 54 6.91 5.52 -6.73
CA SER A 54 7.60 4.22 -6.78
C SER A 54 7.39 3.41 -5.50
N GLN A 55 7.60 4.04 -4.34
CA GLN A 55 7.37 3.38 -3.05
C GLN A 55 5.93 2.90 -2.86
N ARG A 56 4.93 3.62 -3.42
CA ARG A 56 3.54 3.18 -3.39
C ARG A 56 3.32 1.91 -4.19
N VAL A 57 3.92 1.81 -5.38
CA VAL A 57 3.88 0.60 -6.21
C VAL A 57 4.55 -0.57 -5.49
N ASP A 58 5.71 -0.34 -4.88
CA ASP A 58 6.44 -1.36 -4.10
C ASP A 58 5.61 -1.85 -2.91
N ALA A 59 5.06 -0.94 -2.11
CA ALA A 59 4.22 -1.27 -0.96
C ALA A 59 2.97 -2.07 -1.38
N GLY A 60 2.32 -1.68 -2.48
CA GLY A 60 1.20 -2.43 -3.04
C GLY A 60 1.61 -3.83 -3.52
N THR A 61 2.79 -3.95 -4.12
CA THR A 61 3.33 -5.23 -4.61
C THR A 61 3.64 -6.18 -3.45
N ILE A 62 4.22 -5.68 -2.37
CA ILE A 62 4.49 -6.48 -1.16
C ILE A 62 3.17 -6.96 -0.55
N ALA A 63 2.19 -6.06 -0.38
CA ALA A 63 0.86 -6.41 0.15
C ALA A 63 0.18 -7.50 -0.69
N MET A 64 0.17 -7.34 -2.02
CA MET A 64 -0.35 -8.33 -2.96
C MET A 64 0.40 -9.66 -2.86
N GLY A 65 1.72 -9.64 -2.73
CA GLY A 65 2.54 -10.85 -2.57
C GLY A 65 2.20 -11.62 -1.29
N VAL A 66 1.98 -10.94 -0.17
CA VAL A 66 1.54 -11.57 1.09
C VAL A 66 0.15 -12.20 0.90
N ALA A 67 -0.78 -11.50 0.25
CA ALA A 67 -2.12 -12.02 -0.03
C ALA A 67 -2.07 -13.28 -0.94
N ALA A 68 -1.24 -13.27 -1.98
CA ALA A 68 -1.05 -14.42 -2.85
C ALA A 68 -0.50 -15.63 -2.08
N GLY A 69 0.50 -15.42 -1.24
CA GLY A 69 1.04 -16.48 -0.38
C GLY A 69 0.04 -17.04 0.64
N ALA A 70 -0.86 -16.20 1.15
CA ALA A 70 -1.95 -16.63 2.03
C ALA A 70 -2.98 -17.49 1.28
N LEU A 71 -3.34 -17.09 0.05
CA LEU A 71 -4.25 -17.86 -0.80
C LEU A 71 -3.66 -19.22 -1.17
N ASP A 72 -2.37 -19.29 -1.54
CA ASP A 72 -1.74 -20.57 -1.89
C ASP A 72 -1.74 -21.55 -0.72
N ARG A 73 -1.50 -21.06 0.51
CA ARG A 73 -1.65 -21.87 1.72
C ARG A 73 -3.08 -22.33 1.94
N ALA A 74 -4.06 -21.42 1.75
CA ALA A 74 -5.47 -21.77 1.89
C ALA A 74 -5.87 -22.86 0.88
N LYS A 75 -5.46 -22.74 -0.38
CA LYS A 75 -5.73 -23.74 -1.44
C LYS A 75 -5.21 -25.11 -1.03
N SER A 76 -3.95 -25.21 -0.60
CA SER A 76 -3.37 -26.49 -0.15
C SER A 76 -4.13 -27.08 1.04
N TYR A 77 -4.43 -26.25 2.03
CA TYR A 77 -5.17 -26.68 3.22
C TYR A 77 -6.57 -27.18 2.90
N LEU A 78 -7.31 -26.48 2.02
CA LEU A 78 -8.66 -26.90 1.62
C LEU A 78 -8.69 -28.25 0.91
N LEU A 79 -7.65 -28.58 0.14
CA LEU A 79 -7.53 -29.85 -0.56
C LEU A 79 -7.22 -31.03 0.40
N GLU A 80 -6.43 -30.76 1.45
CA GLU A 80 -5.98 -31.78 2.39
C GLU A 80 -6.93 -31.98 3.58
N ARG A 81 -7.44 -30.89 4.15
CA ARG A 81 -8.27 -30.92 5.36
C ARG A 81 -9.66 -31.48 5.07
N ARG A 82 -10.07 -32.44 5.88
CA ARG A 82 -11.40 -33.08 5.79
C ARG A 82 -12.26 -32.72 6.99
N GLN A 83 -13.52 -32.42 6.73
CA GLN A 83 -14.59 -32.28 7.72
C GLN A 83 -15.91 -32.78 7.10
N PHE A 84 -16.82 -33.28 7.93
CA PHE A 84 -18.12 -33.83 7.48
C PHE A 84 -17.95 -34.92 6.39
N GLY A 85 -16.88 -35.73 6.50
CA GLY A 85 -16.60 -36.86 5.61
C GLY A 85 -15.95 -36.53 4.26
N ARG A 86 -15.65 -35.23 3.97
CA ARG A 86 -15.11 -34.79 2.67
C ARG A 86 -14.04 -33.68 2.83
N PRO A 87 -13.20 -33.46 1.80
CA PRO A 87 -12.28 -32.34 1.79
C PRO A 87 -13.01 -31.00 1.90
N LEU A 88 -12.38 -29.99 2.53
CA LEU A 88 -12.96 -28.65 2.62
C LEU A 88 -13.18 -28.02 1.24
N ALA A 89 -12.35 -28.35 0.26
CA ALA A 89 -12.46 -27.88 -1.12
C ALA A 89 -13.78 -28.26 -1.82
N GLU A 90 -14.53 -29.25 -1.32
CA GLU A 90 -15.83 -29.65 -1.85
C GLU A 90 -17.00 -28.78 -1.35
N PHE A 91 -16.75 -27.85 -0.42
CA PHE A 91 -17.77 -26.94 0.09
C PHE A 91 -17.88 -25.71 -0.80
N GLN A 92 -19.00 -25.51 -1.47
CA GLN A 92 -19.22 -24.44 -2.44
C GLN A 92 -18.97 -23.05 -1.88
N GLY A 93 -19.33 -22.77 -0.62
CA GLY A 93 -19.06 -21.51 0.02
C GLY A 93 -17.56 -21.18 0.10
N LEU A 94 -16.71 -22.19 0.33
CA LEU A 94 -15.24 -22.02 0.33
C LEU A 94 -14.69 -21.86 -1.09
N GLN A 95 -15.30 -22.54 -2.09
CA GLN A 95 -14.94 -22.34 -3.50
C GLN A 95 -15.20 -20.90 -3.96
N TRP A 96 -16.33 -20.31 -3.57
CA TRP A 96 -16.63 -18.90 -3.86
C TRP A 96 -15.60 -17.95 -3.24
N MET A 97 -15.22 -18.19 -2.00
CA MET A 97 -14.18 -17.38 -1.35
C MET A 97 -12.85 -17.48 -2.10
N VAL A 98 -12.43 -18.67 -2.53
CA VAL A 98 -11.20 -18.84 -3.33
C VAL A 98 -11.30 -18.09 -4.66
N ALA A 99 -12.44 -18.16 -5.35
CA ALA A 99 -12.66 -17.45 -6.61
C ALA A 99 -12.57 -15.92 -6.44
N ASP A 100 -13.16 -15.38 -5.37
CA ASP A 100 -13.09 -13.95 -5.05
C ASP A 100 -11.66 -13.51 -4.73
N MET A 101 -10.92 -14.29 -3.92
CA MET A 101 -9.54 -14.03 -3.56
C MET A 101 -8.63 -14.01 -4.80
N GLU A 102 -8.74 -15.01 -5.65
CA GLU A 102 -7.96 -15.12 -6.90
C GLU A 102 -8.24 -13.93 -7.83
N THR A 103 -9.53 -13.60 -8.01
CA THR A 103 -9.97 -12.48 -8.84
C THR A 103 -9.40 -11.15 -8.34
N GLN A 104 -9.46 -10.90 -7.03
CA GLN A 104 -8.95 -9.67 -6.43
C GLN A 104 -7.41 -9.56 -6.53
N ILE A 105 -6.68 -10.67 -6.34
CA ILE A 105 -5.21 -10.70 -6.51
C ILE A 105 -4.85 -10.44 -7.98
N CYS A 106 -5.58 -11.02 -8.92
CA CYS A 106 -5.37 -10.77 -10.35
C CYS A 106 -5.59 -9.29 -10.69
N ALA A 107 -6.67 -8.68 -10.22
CA ALA A 107 -6.95 -7.26 -10.41
C ALA A 107 -5.86 -6.37 -9.80
N ALA A 108 -5.39 -6.67 -8.59
CA ALA A 108 -4.30 -5.94 -7.94
C ALA A 108 -3.02 -6.01 -8.77
N ARG A 109 -2.67 -7.20 -9.27
CA ARG A 109 -1.48 -7.40 -10.12
C ARG A 109 -1.53 -6.57 -11.40
N LEU A 110 -2.69 -6.50 -12.05
CA LEU A 110 -2.87 -5.70 -13.26
C LEU A 110 -2.75 -4.20 -12.98
N LEU A 111 -3.35 -3.70 -11.90
CA LEU A 111 -3.23 -2.30 -11.49
C LEU A 111 -1.79 -1.92 -11.13
N LEU A 112 -1.08 -2.78 -10.40
CA LEU A 112 0.32 -2.56 -10.03
C LEU A 112 1.23 -2.57 -11.27
N ARG A 113 0.97 -3.48 -12.20
CA ARG A 113 1.71 -3.52 -13.47
C ARG A 113 1.46 -2.27 -14.33
N ASP A 114 0.21 -1.82 -14.46
CA ASP A 114 -0.13 -0.60 -15.18
C ASP A 114 0.58 0.62 -14.55
N ALA A 115 0.56 0.73 -13.22
CA ALA A 115 1.26 1.80 -12.52
C ALA A 115 2.78 1.73 -12.74
N ALA A 116 3.40 0.56 -12.64
CA ALA A 116 4.84 0.39 -12.86
C ALA A 116 5.26 0.73 -14.29
N LEU A 117 4.46 0.32 -15.28
CA LEU A 117 4.74 0.59 -16.70
C LEU A 117 4.56 2.06 -17.09
N SER A 118 3.92 2.87 -16.26
CA SER A 118 3.79 4.32 -16.50
C SER A 118 5.08 5.11 -16.21
N CYS A 119 6.12 4.49 -15.66
CA CYS A 119 7.44 5.10 -15.56
C CYS A 119 7.96 5.46 -16.96
N GLY A 120 8.44 6.69 -17.13
CA GLY A 120 8.92 7.19 -18.42
C GLY A 120 7.83 7.75 -19.34
N GLU A 121 6.56 7.52 -19.05
CA GLU A 121 5.47 8.24 -19.72
C GLU A 121 5.64 9.74 -19.44
N ASN A 122 5.51 10.57 -20.46
CA ASN A 122 5.69 12.03 -20.37
C ASN A 122 7.07 12.50 -19.85
N GLY A 123 8.10 11.65 -19.92
CA GLY A 123 9.46 11.98 -19.49
C GLY A 123 9.69 11.98 -17.98
N ASP A 124 8.70 11.57 -17.18
CA ASP A 124 8.85 11.43 -15.73
C ASP A 124 9.45 10.05 -15.41
N PRO A 125 10.57 9.95 -14.68
CA PRO A 125 11.17 8.68 -14.30
C PRO A 125 10.37 7.89 -13.26
N PHE A 126 9.34 8.49 -12.68
CA PHE A 126 8.50 7.88 -11.64
C PHE A 126 7.12 7.48 -12.18
N PRO A 127 6.44 6.52 -11.54
CA PRO A 127 5.08 6.14 -11.90
C PRO A 127 4.10 7.31 -11.85
N ASP A 128 3.09 7.29 -12.72
CA ASP A 128 1.96 8.23 -12.64
C ASP A 128 1.31 8.21 -11.26
N MET A 129 1.06 9.39 -10.70
CA MET A 129 0.52 9.54 -9.34
C MET A 129 -0.84 8.87 -9.16
N ALA A 130 -1.73 9.02 -10.11
CA ALA A 130 -3.09 8.50 -10.00
C ALA A 130 -3.11 6.97 -10.18
N LYS A 131 -2.28 6.43 -11.09
CA LYS A 131 -2.10 4.99 -11.27
C LYS A 131 -1.49 4.36 -10.03
N ALA A 132 -0.41 4.94 -9.49
CA ALA A 132 0.25 4.47 -8.27
C ALA A 132 -0.69 4.51 -7.04
N ALA A 133 -1.48 5.59 -6.90
CA ALA A 133 -2.44 5.73 -5.82
C ALA A 133 -3.56 4.66 -5.91
N ARG A 134 -4.14 4.46 -7.10
CA ARG A 134 -5.17 3.41 -7.33
C ARG A 134 -4.64 2.02 -7.05
N ALA A 135 -3.46 1.71 -7.58
CA ALA A 135 -2.83 0.40 -7.42
C ALA A 135 -2.54 0.09 -5.95
N LYS A 136 -1.92 1.03 -5.23
CA LYS A 136 -1.59 0.87 -3.80
C LYS A 136 -2.83 0.78 -2.93
N LEU A 137 -3.82 1.64 -3.15
CA LEU A 137 -5.08 1.63 -2.41
C LEU A 137 -5.77 0.27 -2.54
N PHE A 138 -5.98 -0.18 -3.78
CA PHE A 138 -6.66 -1.44 -4.04
C PHE A 138 -5.89 -2.63 -3.46
N ALA A 139 -4.59 -2.73 -3.75
CA ALA A 139 -3.76 -3.85 -3.29
C ALA A 139 -3.70 -3.96 -1.77
N SER A 140 -3.59 -2.83 -1.05
CA SER A 140 -3.48 -2.85 0.42
C SER A 140 -4.79 -3.24 1.11
N GLU A 141 -5.94 -2.75 0.64
CA GLU A 141 -7.25 -3.12 1.21
C GLU A 141 -7.63 -4.56 0.85
N MET A 142 -7.40 -4.97 -0.39
CA MET A 142 -7.57 -6.33 -0.86
C MET A 142 -6.74 -7.32 -0.04
N ALA A 143 -5.47 -7.01 0.25
CA ALA A 143 -4.58 -7.90 0.99
C ALA A 143 -5.11 -8.21 2.40
N ILE A 144 -5.66 -7.22 3.11
CA ILE A 144 -6.28 -7.42 4.41
C ILE A 144 -7.44 -8.42 4.29
N LYS A 145 -8.32 -8.22 3.30
CA LYS A 145 -9.47 -9.10 3.08
C LYS A 145 -9.03 -10.52 2.76
N VAL A 146 -8.12 -10.70 1.82
CA VAL A 146 -7.66 -12.02 1.37
C VAL A 146 -6.97 -12.78 2.50
N VAL A 147 -6.08 -12.12 3.26
CA VAL A 147 -5.39 -12.78 4.39
C VAL A 147 -6.38 -13.13 5.51
N ASN A 148 -7.36 -12.25 5.79
CA ASN A 148 -8.43 -12.54 6.73
C ASN A 148 -9.24 -13.78 6.31
N ASP A 149 -9.63 -13.86 5.05
CA ASP A 149 -10.40 -14.97 4.52
C ASP A 149 -9.59 -16.27 4.53
N ALA A 150 -8.30 -16.22 4.18
CA ALA A 150 -7.40 -17.36 4.30
C ALA A 150 -7.27 -17.86 5.74
N LEU A 151 -7.10 -16.97 6.70
CA LEU A 151 -7.05 -17.27 8.13
C LEU A 151 -8.35 -17.93 8.59
N GLN A 152 -9.50 -17.39 8.16
CA GLN A 152 -10.81 -17.95 8.46
C GLN A 152 -10.97 -19.38 7.94
N MET A 153 -10.47 -19.68 6.73
CA MET A 153 -10.50 -21.04 6.15
C MET A 153 -9.74 -22.07 6.98
N PHE A 154 -8.67 -21.66 7.67
CA PHE A 154 -7.90 -22.52 8.57
C PHE A 154 -8.58 -22.74 9.93
N GLY A 155 -9.58 -21.92 10.28
CA GLY A 155 -10.28 -22.00 11.57
C GLY A 155 -9.31 -21.81 12.74
N ALA A 156 -9.46 -22.58 13.80
CA ALA A 156 -8.61 -22.49 15.00
C ALA A 156 -7.10 -22.65 14.70
N ARG A 157 -6.74 -23.41 13.67
CA ARG A 157 -5.36 -23.58 13.25
C ARG A 157 -4.76 -22.27 12.71
N GLY A 158 -5.55 -21.50 11.95
CA GLY A 158 -5.12 -20.20 11.41
C GLY A 158 -4.93 -19.12 12.47
N TYR A 159 -5.60 -19.27 13.62
CA TYR A 159 -5.46 -18.37 14.77
C TYR A 159 -4.24 -18.70 15.65
N SER A 160 -3.56 -19.83 15.39
CA SER A 160 -2.37 -20.25 16.10
C SER A 160 -1.12 -19.63 15.48
N ASP A 161 -0.14 -19.26 16.33
CA ASP A 161 1.19 -18.80 15.93
C ASP A 161 2.05 -19.87 15.23
N LYS A 162 1.58 -21.12 15.21
CA LYS A 162 2.20 -22.22 14.45
C LYS A 162 1.99 -22.08 12.94
N GLU A 163 1.01 -21.28 12.52
CA GLU A 163 0.74 -20.98 11.12
C GLU A 163 1.11 -19.52 10.84
N PRO A 164 1.71 -19.21 9.69
CA PRO A 164 2.14 -17.84 9.41
C PRO A 164 0.99 -16.89 9.09
N LEU A 165 -0.26 -17.35 8.98
CA LEU A 165 -1.42 -16.55 8.61
C LEU A 165 -1.73 -15.45 9.64
N GLU A 166 -1.56 -15.72 10.94
CA GLU A 166 -1.73 -14.71 11.98
C GLU A 166 -0.72 -13.56 11.83
N ARG A 167 0.54 -13.91 11.51
CA ARG A 167 1.58 -12.92 11.23
C ARG A 167 1.28 -12.16 9.95
N MET A 168 0.91 -12.86 8.86
CA MET A 168 0.52 -12.23 7.60
C MET A 168 -0.63 -11.23 7.81
N TYR A 169 -1.60 -11.56 8.66
CA TYR A 169 -2.71 -10.68 9.00
C TYR A 169 -2.25 -9.38 9.69
N ARG A 170 -1.31 -9.48 10.63
CA ARG A 170 -0.74 -8.32 11.29
C ARG A 170 0.12 -7.49 10.34
N ASP A 171 0.90 -8.15 9.50
CA ASP A 171 1.84 -7.50 8.56
C ASP A 171 1.10 -6.68 7.49
N VAL A 172 0.06 -7.22 6.87
CA VAL A 172 -0.66 -6.51 5.80
C VAL A 172 -1.38 -5.27 6.28
N ARG A 173 -1.66 -5.15 7.58
CA ARG A 173 -2.36 -3.99 8.14
C ARG A 173 -1.58 -2.69 7.97
N MET A 174 -0.26 -2.75 7.94
CA MET A 174 0.62 -1.59 7.73
C MET A 174 0.36 -0.92 6.38
N PHE A 175 0.11 -1.70 5.32
CA PHE A 175 0.05 -1.17 3.96
C PHE A 175 -1.13 -0.23 3.67
N THR A 176 -2.16 -0.19 4.51
CA THR A 176 -3.22 0.83 4.42
C THR A 176 -2.87 2.13 5.14
N ILE A 177 -1.73 2.16 5.86
CA ILE A 177 -1.26 3.29 6.66
C ILE A 177 0.00 3.89 6.05
N GLY A 178 1.07 3.11 5.91
CA GLY A 178 2.36 3.55 5.38
C GLY A 178 2.31 3.89 3.88
N GLY A 179 3.18 4.79 3.43
CA GLY A 179 3.24 5.22 2.02
C GLY A 179 2.05 6.09 1.56
N GLY A 180 1.37 6.73 2.50
CA GLY A 180 0.10 7.44 2.36
C GLY A 180 -1.09 6.56 2.76
N THR A 181 -1.86 7.05 3.73
CA THR A 181 -3.04 6.32 4.20
C THR A 181 -4.04 6.10 3.07
N ALA A 182 -4.87 5.07 3.19
CA ALA A 182 -5.94 4.79 2.23
C ALA A 182 -6.84 6.02 1.97
N GLN A 183 -7.05 6.87 2.98
CA GLN A 183 -7.82 8.11 2.88
C GLN A 183 -7.09 9.17 2.04
N VAL A 184 -5.80 9.38 2.29
CA VAL A 184 -4.97 10.31 1.50
C VAL A 184 -4.93 9.90 0.02
N LEU A 185 -4.79 8.61 -0.24
CA LEU A 185 -4.79 8.10 -1.62
C LEU A 185 -6.15 8.31 -2.31
N ARG A 186 -7.26 8.14 -1.59
CA ARG A 186 -8.60 8.45 -2.11
C ARG A 186 -8.73 9.91 -2.51
N ASN A 187 -8.19 10.84 -1.71
CA ASN A 187 -8.18 12.26 -2.07
C ASN A 187 -7.39 12.54 -3.34
N GLN A 188 -6.23 11.88 -3.52
CA GLN A 188 -5.44 12.01 -4.75
C GLN A 188 -6.17 11.45 -5.97
N ILE A 189 -6.81 10.29 -5.82
CA ILE A 189 -7.62 9.68 -6.88
C ILE A 189 -8.80 10.56 -7.24
N ALA A 190 -9.51 11.08 -6.24
CA ALA A 190 -10.66 11.97 -6.45
C ALA A 190 -10.23 13.26 -7.15
N SER A 191 -9.11 13.87 -6.72
CA SER A 191 -8.56 15.06 -7.37
C SER A 191 -8.27 14.82 -8.85
N SER A 192 -7.65 13.69 -9.18
CA SER A 192 -7.36 13.29 -10.56
C SER A 192 -8.64 13.02 -11.36
N ALA A 193 -9.62 12.30 -10.78
CA ALA A 193 -10.85 11.91 -11.45
C ALA A 193 -11.79 13.10 -11.71
N LEU A 194 -11.81 14.08 -10.80
CA LEU A 194 -12.62 15.30 -10.92
C LEU A 194 -11.93 16.40 -11.72
N GLY A 195 -10.64 16.25 -12.04
CA GLY A 195 -9.85 17.30 -12.69
C GLY A 195 -9.73 18.58 -11.86
N MET A 196 -9.81 18.48 -10.52
CA MET A 196 -9.75 19.63 -9.61
C MET A 196 -8.89 19.34 -8.39
N LYS A 197 -8.33 20.39 -7.77
CA LYS A 197 -7.62 20.25 -6.51
C LYS A 197 -8.61 19.96 -5.37
N CYS A 198 -8.32 18.92 -4.59
CA CYS A 198 -9.04 18.57 -3.36
C CYS A 198 -8.15 18.89 -2.15
N PRO A 199 -8.04 20.15 -1.71
CA PRO A 199 -7.15 20.54 -0.62
C PRO A 199 -7.55 19.88 0.69
N GLN A 200 -6.55 19.64 1.57
CA GLN A 200 -6.77 18.99 2.86
C GLN A 200 -7.05 20.01 3.98
N THR A 201 -6.95 21.30 3.70
CA THR A 201 -7.17 22.38 4.64
C THR A 201 -8.39 23.21 4.26
N ARG A 202 -9.09 23.75 5.27
CA ARG A 202 -10.26 24.61 5.05
C ARG A 202 -9.90 25.87 4.25
N THR A 203 -8.77 26.48 4.49
CA THR A 203 -8.27 27.67 3.76
C THR A 203 -8.09 27.36 2.28
N GLY A 204 -7.66 26.17 1.92
CA GLY A 204 -7.53 25.77 0.53
C GLY A 204 -8.86 25.69 -0.25
N TYR A 205 -10.00 25.59 0.43
CA TYR A 205 -11.32 25.64 -0.22
C TYR A 205 -11.89 27.07 -0.25
N VAL A 206 -11.56 27.90 0.72
CA VAL A 206 -12.05 29.29 0.82
C VAL A 206 -11.42 30.17 -0.26
N ASP A 207 -10.16 29.93 -0.56
CA ASP A 207 -9.40 30.71 -1.56
C ASP A 207 -9.55 30.18 -3.00
N GLN A 208 -10.37 29.13 -3.22
CA GLN A 208 -10.65 28.63 -4.54
C GLN A 208 -11.88 29.35 -5.12
N ASP A 209 -11.65 30.09 -6.19
CA ASP A 209 -12.71 30.42 -7.12
C ASP A 209 -13.23 29.10 -7.70
N TRP A 210 -14.51 28.75 -7.45
CA TRP A 210 -15.14 27.49 -7.87
C TRP A 210 -15.31 27.36 -9.39
N SER A 211 -14.64 28.21 -10.18
CA SER A 211 -14.49 27.99 -11.60
C SER A 211 -13.71 26.66 -11.78
N ILE A 212 -14.35 25.71 -12.46
CA ILE A 212 -13.74 24.44 -12.88
C ILE A 212 -12.43 24.79 -13.61
N GLN A 213 -11.33 24.78 -12.88
CA GLN A 213 -10.01 24.83 -13.50
C GLN A 213 -9.80 23.43 -14.10
N THR A 214 -10.14 23.29 -15.36
CA THR A 214 -9.58 22.23 -16.21
C THR A 214 -8.09 22.21 -15.91
N LEU A 215 -7.59 21.07 -15.43
CA LEU A 215 -6.16 20.79 -15.42
C LEU A 215 -5.76 20.75 -16.91
N ALA A 216 -5.57 21.93 -17.50
CA ALA A 216 -4.90 22.06 -18.78
C ALA A 216 -3.51 21.46 -18.59
N ALA A 217 -3.17 20.51 -19.43
CA ALA A 217 -1.88 19.89 -19.53
C ALA A 217 -0.79 20.95 -19.52
N GLU A 218 0.05 20.98 -18.49
CA GLU A 218 1.41 21.49 -18.49
C GLU A 218 2.34 20.36 -18.13
#